data_19876a91a7905034c036efdd438bbf72
#
_entry.id   19876a91a7905034c036efdd438bbf72
#
_cell.length_a   1.000
_cell.length_b   1.000
_cell.length_c   1.000
_cell.angle_alpha   90.00
_cell.angle_beta   90.00
_cell.angle_gamma   90.00
#
_symmetry.space_group_name_H-M   'P 1'
#
loop_
_entity.id
_entity.type
_entity.pdbx_description
1 polymer ?
#
loop_
_entity_poly.entity_id
_entity_poly.type
_entity_poly.pdbx_seq_one_letter_code
_entity_poly.pdbx_strand_id
1 'polypeptide(L)'
;MQKKIRKIVSSILASCMVISAFAGIAPQKAEAKTTLVNVAVDGKASTESGQNGEHVIGNINDGDPKTSWQTPGTWPATAVIQLDKGRSISKVAVELGEDGDNSTGRTALVTVKYAQNGITTDLVEFGTKRMTVDSKEEFIADVPKSATHIYVTLSDPQNSDGSQVTFWPSVQEVEVFEEQEEKVSDYNNIANQAKITTDGNENQSE
;
A
#
# COMPACT_ATOMS: atom_id res chain seq x y z
N MET A 1 -56.78 14.10 21.56
CA MET A 1 -56.11 12.98 22.29
C MET A 1 -54.60 12.88 22.03
N GLN A 2 -53.97 13.80 21.34
CA GLN A 2 -52.52 13.71 20.97
C GLN A 2 -51.56 14.60 21.80
N LYS A 3 -52.04 15.42 22.71
CA LYS A 3 -51.17 16.35 23.48
C LYS A 3 -50.65 15.79 24.81
N LYS A 4 -51.15 14.63 25.28
CA LYS A 4 -50.67 14.02 26.55
C LYS A 4 -49.54 13.01 26.41
N ILE A 5 -49.28 12.51 25.19
CA ILE A 5 -48.23 11.50 24.96
C ILE A 5 -46.82 12.13 24.81
N ARG A 6 -46.74 13.40 24.40
CA ARG A 6 -45.44 14.10 24.20
C ARG A 6 -44.71 14.52 25.49
N LYS A 7 -45.41 14.56 26.64
CA LYS A 7 -44.77 14.94 27.91
C LYS A 7 -44.18 13.78 28.69
N ILE A 8 -44.59 12.54 28.39
CA ILE A 8 -44.07 11.35 29.08
C ILE A 8 -42.75 10.86 28.46
N VAL A 9 -42.56 11.05 27.15
CA VAL A 9 -41.34 10.62 26.46
C VAL A 9 -40.14 11.53 26.79
N SER A 10 -40.38 12.81 27.08
CA SER A 10 -39.31 13.76 27.42
C SER A 10 -38.73 13.59 28.83
N SER A 11 -39.47 12.93 29.73
CA SER A 11 -39.05 12.75 31.13
C SER A 11 -38.20 11.48 31.34
N ILE A 12 -38.28 10.52 30.41
CA ILE A 12 -37.53 9.25 30.51
C ILE A 12 -36.15 9.40 29.88
N LEU A 13 -35.96 10.33 28.91
CA LEU A 13 -34.64 10.56 28.28
C LEU A 13 -33.68 11.36 29.16
N ALA A 14 -34.18 12.10 30.15
CA ALA A 14 -33.31 12.92 31.03
C ALA A 14 -32.73 12.13 32.22
N SER A 15 -33.31 10.93 32.53
CA SER A 15 -32.85 10.11 33.67
C SER A 15 -31.81 9.06 33.32
N CYS A 16 -31.56 8.81 32.04
CA CYS A 16 -30.53 7.83 31.61
C CYS A 16 -29.14 8.43 31.38
N MET A 17 -28.94 9.76 31.49
CA MET A 17 -27.65 10.41 31.21
C MET A 17 -26.75 10.61 32.43
N VAL A 18 -27.14 10.19 33.64
CA VAL A 18 -26.34 10.45 34.86
C VAL A 18 -25.66 9.18 35.41
N ILE A 19 -25.91 8.00 34.86
CA ILE A 19 -25.33 6.74 35.40
C ILE A 19 -24.16 6.22 34.58
N SER A 20 -23.80 6.83 33.46
CA SER A 20 -22.66 6.39 32.64
C SER A 20 -21.30 7.07 32.95
N ALA A 21 -21.20 7.87 34.00
CA ALA A 21 -19.99 8.61 34.33
C ALA A 21 -18.96 7.86 35.20
N PHE A 22 -19.27 6.63 35.64
CA PHE A 22 -18.35 5.82 36.47
C PHE A 22 -18.21 4.36 36.01
N ALA A 23 -18.58 4.02 34.78
CA ALA A 23 -18.04 2.81 34.18
C ALA A 23 -16.56 3.06 33.97
N GLY A 24 -15.68 2.38 34.69
CA GLY A 24 -14.24 2.55 34.65
C GLY A 24 -13.80 2.57 33.20
N ILE A 25 -13.00 3.59 32.86
CA ILE A 25 -12.31 3.68 31.56
C ILE A 25 -11.37 2.47 31.54
N ALA A 26 -11.84 1.36 30.98
CA ALA A 26 -10.96 0.27 30.63
C ALA A 26 -9.89 0.89 29.70
N PRO A 27 -8.59 0.65 29.92
CA PRO A 27 -7.58 1.15 29.03
C PRO A 27 -7.92 0.64 27.63
N GLN A 28 -8.35 1.55 26.73
CA GLN A 28 -8.46 1.22 25.33
C GLN A 28 -7.06 0.84 24.86
N LYS A 29 -6.90 -0.44 24.54
CA LYS A 29 -5.70 -0.90 23.85
C LYS A 29 -5.64 -0.12 22.56
N ALA A 30 -4.65 0.77 22.42
CA ALA A 30 -4.43 1.47 21.17
C ALA A 30 -4.20 0.39 20.10
N GLU A 31 -5.10 0.31 19.12
CA GLU A 31 -4.87 -0.53 17.95
C GLU A 31 -3.70 0.08 17.19
N ALA A 32 -2.69 -0.73 16.93
CA ALA A 32 -1.56 -0.33 16.11
C ALA A 32 -2.11 -0.01 14.71
N LYS A 33 -1.93 1.22 14.25
CA LYS A 33 -2.31 1.62 12.91
C LYS A 33 -1.24 1.14 11.94
N THR A 34 -1.62 0.31 10.99
CA THR A 34 -0.74 -0.17 9.92
C THR A 34 -0.82 0.78 8.74
N THR A 35 0.32 1.20 8.21
CA THR A 35 0.46 2.00 6.98
C THR A 35 1.19 1.20 5.92
N LEU A 36 0.80 1.41 4.64
CA LEU A 36 1.51 0.86 3.50
C LEU A 36 2.58 1.86 3.05
N VAL A 37 3.82 1.40 2.98
CA VAL A 37 4.96 2.21 2.54
C VAL A 37 5.51 1.63 1.24
N ASN A 38 5.62 2.48 0.20
CA ASN A 38 6.26 2.09 -1.05
C ASN A 38 7.78 2.03 -0.86
N VAL A 39 8.33 0.82 -0.91
CA VAL A 39 9.78 0.56 -0.74
C VAL A 39 10.52 0.37 -2.06
N ALA A 40 9.82 0.47 -3.20
CA ALA A 40 10.46 0.40 -4.51
C ALA A 40 11.33 1.63 -4.80
N VAL A 41 10.96 2.80 -4.30
CA VAL A 41 11.66 4.07 -4.52
C VAL A 41 13.12 4.05 -4.03
N ASP A 42 13.41 3.24 -3.01
CA ASP A 42 14.77 3.04 -2.49
C ASP A 42 15.51 1.90 -3.20
N GLY A 43 14.82 1.20 -4.11
CA GLY A 43 15.33 0.06 -4.84
C GLY A 43 16.12 0.46 -6.10
N LYS A 44 16.89 -0.49 -6.62
CA LYS A 44 17.61 -0.33 -7.87
C LYS A 44 16.91 -1.06 -9.00
N ALA A 45 16.41 -0.33 -9.99
CA ALA A 45 15.82 -0.91 -11.19
C ALA A 45 16.91 -1.38 -12.18
N SER A 46 16.63 -2.50 -12.87
CA SER A 46 17.48 -3.06 -13.93
C SER A 46 16.66 -3.88 -14.93
N THR A 47 17.18 -4.10 -16.13
CA THR A 47 16.57 -4.92 -17.18
C THR A 47 17.62 -5.49 -18.11
N GLU A 48 17.35 -6.66 -18.70
CA GLU A 48 18.08 -7.22 -19.83
C GLU A 48 17.33 -7.05 -21.17
N SER A 49 16.09 -6.53 -21.10
CA SER A 49 15.23 -6.37 -22.29
C SER A 49 15.53 -5.10 -23.10
N GLY A 50 16.51 -4.31 -22.66
CA GLY A 50 16.88 -3.03 -23.30
C GLY A 50 16.00 -1.86 -22.86
N GLN A 51 16.30 -0.70 -23.42
CA GLN A 51 15.57 0.54 -23.17
C GLN A 51 15.60 1.45 -24.40
N ASN A 52 14.62 2.34 -24.54
CA ASN A 52 14.46 3.19 -25.70
C ASN A 52 14.58 4.67 -25.33
N GLY A 53 15.66 5.31 -25.78
CA GLY A 53 15.88 6.75 -25.62
C GLY A 53 15.82 7.21 -24.16
N GLU A 54 14.91 8.13 -23.86
CA GLU A 54 14.69 8.70 -22.53
C GLU A 54 13.84 7.79 -21.62
N HIS A 55 13.24 6.73 -22.19
CA HIS A 55 12.44 5.76 -21.45
C HIS A 55 13.33 4.71 -20.77
N VAL A 56 14.11 5.17 -19.79
CA VAL A 56 15.13 4.36 -19.11
C VAL A 56 14.52 3.53 -17.97
N ILE A 57 15.18 2.43 -17.63
CA ILE A 57 14.67 1.49 -16.62
C ILE A 57 14.47 2.13 -15.24
N GLY A 58 15.26 3.15 -14.90
CA GLY A 58 15.11 3.86 -13.61
C GLY A 58 13.80 4.60 -13.44
N ASN A 59 13.05 4.84 -14.51
CA ASN A 59 11.77 5.54 -14.47
C ASN A 59 10.64 4.70 -13.84
N ILE A 60 10.80 3.37 -13.72
CA ILE A 60 9.71 2.51 -13.21
C ILE A 60 9.50 2.61 -11.69
N ASN A 61 10.40 3.24 -10.96
CA ASN A 61 10.32 3.37 -9.51
C ASN A 61 10.84 4.73 -9.00
N ASP A 62 10.77 5.76 -9.84
CA ASP A 62 11.18 7.12 -9.50
C ASP A 62 10.08 7.93 -8.81
N GLY A 63 8.84 7.43 -8.77
CA GLY A 63 7.67 8.06 -8.18
C GLY A 63 7.04 9.14 -9.07
N ASP A 64 7.44 9.26 -10.33
CA ASP A 64 6.84 10.17 -11.32
C ASP A 64 6.05 9.39 -12.38
N PRO A 65 4.71 9.35 -12.31
CA PRO A 65 3.88 8.61 -13.27
C PRO A 65 3.89 9.21 -14.69
N LYS A 66 4.62 10.30 -14.94
CA LYS A 66 4.81 10.89 -16.27
C LYS A 66 6.04 10.35 -16.99
N THR A 67 6.89 9.64 -16.29
CA THR A 67 8.03 8.95 -16.86
C THR A 67 7.69 7.49 -17.13
N SER A 68 8.49 6.80 -17.94
CA SER A 68 8.28 5.39 -18.21
C SER A 68 9.57 4.70 -18.62
N TRP A 69 9.65 3.40 -18.42
CA TRP A 69 10.57 2.54 -19.12
C TRP A 69 9.88 1.95 -20.35
N GLN A 70 10.56 1.91 -21.48
CA GLN A 70 10.07 1.30 -22.69
C GLN A 70 11.19 0.50 -23.36
N THR A 71 10.88 -0.68 -23.89
CA THR A 71 11.83 -1.48 -24.67
C THR A 71 11.68 -1.20 -26.17
N PRO A 72 12.71 -1.50 -27.00
CA PRO A 72 12.61 -1.38 -28.45
C PRO A 72 11.82 -2.54 -29.10
N GLY A 73 10.66 -2.92 -28.55
CA GLY A 73 9.79 -3.97 -29.09
C GLY A 73 10.19 -5.40 -28.70
N THR A 74 11.04 -5.59 -27.72
CA THR A 74 11.42 -6.92 -27.22
C THR A 74 10.30 -7.54 -26.40
N TRP A 75 9.88 -8.74 -26.74
CA TRP A 75 8.90 -9.54 -25.99
C TRP A 75 9.44 -10.96 -25.77
N PRO A 76 9.26 -11.57 -24.58
CA PRO A 76 8.82 -10.90 -23.34
C PRO A 76 9.81 -9.85 -22.85
N ALA A 77 9.32 -8.86 -22.10
CA ALA A 77 10.14 -7.84 -21.48
C ALA A 77 10.08 -7.94 -19.96
N THR A 78 11.23 -7.89 -19.29
CA THR A 78 11.31 -8.04 -17.83
C THR A 78 12.04 -6.85 -17.21
N ALA A 79 11.39 -6.22 -16.26
CA ALA A 79 11.99 -5.25 -15.35
C ALA A 79 12.24 -5.92 -13.99
N VAL A 80 13.33 -5.53 -13.33
CA VAL A 80 13.72 -6.04 -12.02
C VAL A 80 13.97 -4.88 -11.07
N ILE A 81 13.36 -4.90 -9.89
CA ILE A 81 13.67 -3.98 -8.80
C ILE A 81 14.38 -4.77 -7.70
N GLN A 82 15.64 -4.49 -7.48
CA GLN A 82 16.39 -4.96 -6.33
C GLN A 82 16.10 -4.03 -5.16
N LEU A 83 15.47 -4.56 -4.11
CA LEU A 83 15.18 -3.81 -2.89
C LEU A 83 16.46 -3.58 -2.09
N ASP A 84 16.49 -2.49 -1.30
CA ASP A 84 17.67 -2.11 -0.49
C ASP A 84 18.08 -3.21 0.50
N LYS A 85 17.13 -4.03 0.92
CA LYS A 85 17.27 -5.19 1.81
C LYS A 85 16.11 -6.17 1.62
N GLY A 86 16.11 -7.27 2.34
CA GLY A 86 14.94 -8.15 2.43
C GLY A 86 13.76 -7.41 3.08
N ARG A 87 12.61 -7.42 2.40
CA ARG A 87 11.37 -6.74 2.79
C ARG A 87 10.21 -7.72 2.89
N SER A 88 9.22 -7.39 3.71
CA SER A 88 7.98 -8.16 3.86
C SER A 88 6.88 -7.53 3.01
N ILE A 89 6.72 -8.00 1.78
CA ILE A 89 5.87 -7.38 0.75
C ILE A 89 4.45 -7.92 0.83
N SER A 90 3.49 -7.03 1.01
CA SER A 90 2.04 -7.33 1.01
C SER A 90 1.36 -7.04 -0.33
N LYS A 91 1.89 -6.07 -1.10
CA LYS A 91 1.29 -5.63 -2.36
C LYS A 91 2.35 -5.14 -3.34
N VAL A 92 2.11 -5.41 -4.64
CA VAL A 92 2.82 -4.79 -5.76
C VAL A 92 1.80 -4.13 -6.66
N ALA A 93 1.98 -2.87 -7.02
CA ALA A 93 1.18 -2.20 -8.03
C ALA A 93 2.03 -1.98 -9.28
N VAL A 94 1.46 -2.24 -10.45
CA VAL A 94 2.10 -2.05 -11.75
C VAL A 94 1.22 -1.13 -12.59
N GLU A 95 1.81 -0.10 -13.16
CA GLU A 95 1.17 0.81 -14.09
C GLU A 95 1.82 0.68 -15.47
N LEU A 96 1.01 0.29 -16.47
CA LEU A 96 1.47 0.18 -17.84
C LEU A 96 1.38 1.54 -18.53
N GLY A 97 2.43 1.89 -19.27
CA GLY A 97 2.49 3.12 -20.02
C GLY A 97 1.86 3.03 -21.40
N GLU A 98 1.62 4.20 -22.00
CA GLU A 98 1.21 4.34 -23.39
C GLU A 98 2.29 3.87 -24.37
N ASP A 99 1.84 3.32 -25.51
CA ASP A 99 2.66 3.01 -26.67
C ASP A 99 2.32 3.97 -27.85
N GLY A 100 2.17 5.26 -27.54
CA GLY A 100 1.79 6.28 -28.52
C GLY A 100 0.33 6.20 -28.96
N ASP A 101 -0.02 6.88 -30.08
CA ASP A 101 -1.40 7.17 -30.52
C ASP A 101 -2.33 5.97 -30.84
N ASN A 102 -1.83 4.74 -30.81
CA ASN A 102 -2.58 3.53 -31.19
C ASN A 102 -2.71 2.48 -30.09
N SER A 103 -2.46 2.85 -28.82
CA SER A 103 -2.43 1.90 -27.71
C SER A 103 -3.81 1.53 -27.16
N THR A 104 -4.88 2.24 -27.56
CA THR A 104 -6.22 2.08 -27.00
C THR A 104 -6.71 0.64 -27.05
N GLY A 105 -6.93 0.07 -25.86
CA GLY A 105 -7.46 -1.29 -25.69
C GLY A 105 -6.46 -2.41 -25.94
N ARG A 106 -5.18 -2.14 -26.21
CA ARG A 106 -4.13 -3.15 -26.22
C ARG A 106 -3.91 -3.71 -24.82
N THR A 107 -3.54 -4.97 -24.76
CA THR A 107 -3.31 -5.65 -23.49
C THR A 107 -1.99 -6.41 -23.49
N ALA A 108 -1.44 -6.63 -22.31
CA ALA A 108 -0.33 -7.55 -22.08
C ALA A 108 -0.60 -8.43 -20.86
N LEU A 109 -0.06 -9.64 -20.88
CA LEU A 109 -0.02 -10.48 -19.70
C LEU A 109 1.14 -10.02 -18.81
N VAL A 110 0.82 -9.55 -17.61
CA VAL A 110 1.79 -9.09 -16.61
C VAL A 110 1.94 -10.14 -15.53
N THR A 111 3.14 -10.66 -15.36
CA THR A 111 3.48 -11.61 -14.32
C THR A 111 4.45 -10.95 -13.34
N VAL A 112 4.08 -10.91 -12.07
CA VAL A 112 4.94 -10.46 -10.97
C VAL A 112 5.50 -11.68 -10.26
N LYS A 113 6.83 -11.72 -10.12
CA LYS A 113 7.55 -12.74 -9.35
C LYS A 113 8.49 -12.06 -8.35
N TYR A 114 8.94 -12.82 -7.37
CA TYR A 114 9.91 -12.32 -6.40
C TYR A 114 11.01 -13.35 -6.12
N ALA A 115 12.18 -12.83 -5.75
CA ALA A 115 13.28 -13.65 -5.24
C ALA A 115 13.22 -13.67 -3.71
N GLN A 116 13.17 -14.86 -3.15
CA GLN A 116 13.18 -15.09 -1.72
C GLN A 116 14.64 -15.25 -1.23
N ASN A 117 14.98 -14.58 -0.12
CA ASN A 117 16.30 -14.70 0.51
C ASN A 117 17.50 -14.45 -0.43
N GLY A 118 17.33 -13.61 -1.46
CA GLY A 118 18.38 -13.30 -2.43
C GLY A 118 18.60 -14.38 -3.50
N ILE A 119 17.80 -15.45 -3.53
CA ILE A 119 17.89 -16.52 -4.53
C ILE A 119 17.18 -16.08 -5.80
N THR A 120 17.94 -15.59 -6.78
CA THR A 120 17.42 -15.07 -8.05
C THR A 120 17.21 -16.12 -9.13
N THR A 121 17.64 -17.37 -8.87
CA THR A 121 17.49 -18.50 -9.80
C THR A 121 16.21 -19.30 -9.58
N ASP A 122 15.53 -19.12 -8.45
CA ASP A 122 14.28 -19.78 -8.10
C ASP A 122 13.24 -18.73 -7.70
N LEU A 123 12.55 -18.19 -8.71
CA LEU A 123 11.58 -17.12 -8.54
C LEU A 123 10.20 -17.67 -8.21
N VAL A 124 9.60 -17.12 -7.17
CA VAL A 124 8.23 -17.45 -6.74
C VAL A 124 7.25 -16.47 -7.38
N GLU A 125 6.14 -16.99 -7.89
CA GLU A 125 5.08 -16.14 -8.45
C GLU A 125 4.34 -15.38 -7.34
N PHE A 126 4.22 -14.07 -7.53
CA PHE A 126 3.40 -13.20 -6.71
C PHE A 126 1.97 -13.09 -7.28
N GLY A 127 1.85 -13.05 -8.61
CA GLY A 127 0.59 -13.04 -9.33
C GLY A 127 0.75 -12.79 -10.82
N THR A 128 -0.31 -13.10 -11.57
CA THR A 128 -0.39 -12.88 -13.02
C THR A 128 -1.75 -12.28 -13.38
N LYS A 129 -1.75 -11.22 -14.19
CA LYS A 129 -2.95 -10.52 -14.69
C LYS A 129 -2.78 -10.10 -16.14
N ARG A 130 -3.88 -10.12 -16.90
CA ARG A 130 -3.95 -9.41 -18.17
C ARG A 130 -4.32 -7.97 -17.90
N MET A 131 -3.46 -7.06 -18.29
CA MET A 131 -3.62 -5.62 -18.05
C MET A 131 -3.80 -4.89 -19.38
N THR A 132 -4.65 -3.89 -19.37
CA THR A 132 -4.78 -2.94 -20.49
C THR A 132 -3.65 -1.92 -20.42
N VAL A 133 -3.10 -1.49 -21.54
CA VAL A 133 -2.21 -0.33 -21.61
C VAL A 133 -2.92 0.88 -21.00
N ASP A 134 -2.21 1.75 -20.31
CA ASP A 134 -2.72 2.86 -19.47
C ASP A 134 -3.57 2.44 -18.26
N SER A 135 -3.39 1.22 -17.78
CA SER A 135 -4.02 0.81 -16.53
C SER A 135 -3.00 0.58 -15.44
N LYS A 136 -3.47 0.77 -14.20
CA LYS A 136 -2.77 0.39 -12.98
C LYS A 136 -3.49 -0.75 -12.31
N GLU A 137 -2.77 -1.82 -12.00
CA GLU A 137 -3.32 -3.00 -11.33
C GLU A 137 -2.49 -3.35 -10.08
N GLU A 138 -3.19 -3.81 -9.06
CA GLU A 138 -2.59 -4.26 -7.81
C GLU A 138 -2.55 -5.78 -7.74
N PHE A 139 -1.40 -6.32 -7.34
CA PHE A 139 -1.18 -7.71 -6.99
C PHE A 139 -1.06 -7.77 -5.46
N ILE A 140 -2.00 -8.46 -4.81
CA ILE A 140 -2.10 -8.50 -3.35
C ILE A 140 -1.77 -9.92 -2.89
N ALA A 141 -0.89 -10.04 -1.91
CA ALA A 141 -0.54 -11.31 -1.30
C ALA A 141 -1.50 -11.66 -0.16
N ASP A 142 -1.93 -12.91 -0.08
CA ASP A 142 -2.75 -13.41 1.05
C ASP A 142 -2.01 -13.27 2.39
N VAL A 143 -0.69 -13.44 2.35
CA VAL A 143 0.22 -13.19 3.47
C VAL A 143 1.47 -12.50 2.92
N PRO A 144 2.09 -11.58 3.69
CA PRO A 144 3.28 -10.87 3.23
C PRO A 144 4.40 -11.82 2.80
N LYS A 145 5.09 -11.48 1.70
CA LYS A 145 6.16 -12.29 1.09
C LYS A 145 7.52 -11.69 1.39
N SER A 146 8.44 -12.50 1.92
CA SER A 146 9.83 -12.07 2.11
C SER A 146 10.53 -11.98 0.75
N ALA A 147 10.86 -10.77 0.30
CA ALA A 147 11.43 -10.51 -1.01
C ALA A 147 12.68 -9.64 -0.94
N THR A 148 13.65 -9.92 -1.81
CA THR A 148 14.83 -9.08 -2.05
C THR A 148 14.81 -8.47 -3.45
N HIS A 149 14.11 -9.10 -4.39
CA HIS A 149 13.94 -8.62 -5.76
C HIS A 149 12.51 -8.85 -6.21
N ILE A 150 11.98 -7.90 -6.95
CA ILE A 150 10.68 -8.00 -7.64
C ILE A 150 10.95 -8.01 -9.14
N TYR A 151 10.34 -8.96 -9.84
CA TYR A 151 10.41 -9.14 -11.29
C TYR A 151 9.03 -8.87 -11.87
N VAL A 152 8.96 -7.94 -12.82
CA VAL A 152 7.74 -7.63 -13.58
C VAL A 152 7.99 -8.01 -15.02
N THR A 153 7.31 -9.06 -15.51
CA THR A 153 7.44 -9.53 -16.88
C THR A 153 6.17 -9.25 -17.67
N LEU A 154 6.32 -8.55 -18.78
CA LEU A 154 5.28 -8.32 -19.76
C LEU A 154 5.43 -9.35 -20.88
N SER A 155 4.33 -10.00 -21.25
CA SER A 155 4.28 -11.04 -22.30
C SER A 155 2.93 -11.05 -23.01
N ASP A 156 2.79 -11.85 -24.07
CA ASP A 156 1.54 -12.11 -24.78
C ASP A 156 0.76 -10.82 -25.14
N PRO A 157 1.36 -9.90 -25.95
CA PRO A 157 0.70 -8.66 -26.35
C PRO A 157 -0.49 -8.93 -27.29
N GLN A 158 -1.63 -8.27 -27.03
CA GLN A 158 -2.86 -8.44 -27.80
C GLN A 158 -3.54 -7.10 -28.08
N ASN A 159 -4.23 -7.03 -29.22
CA ASN A 159 -5.20 -5.99 -29.51
C ASN A 159 -6.47 -6.15 -28.67
N SER A 160 -7.36 -5.16 -28.72
CA SER A 160 -8.66 -5.18 -28.04
C SER A 160 -9.58 -6.34 -28.46
N ASP A 161 -9.39 -6.89 -29.65
CA ASP A 161 -10.13 -8.05 -30.18
C ASP A 161 -9.48 -9.40 -29.81
N GLY A 162 -8.39 -9.40 -29.04
CA GLY A 162 -7.64 -10.59 -28.61
C GLY A 162 -6.65 -11.10 -29.66
N SER A 163 -6.54 -10.48 -30.83
CA SER A 163 -5.53 -10.85 -31.82
C SER A 163 -4.12 -10.48 -31.37
N GLN A 164 -3.15 -11.30 -31.74
CA GLN A 164 -1.74 -11.05 -31.45
C GLN A 164 -1.27 -9.78 -32.13
N VAL A 165 -0.50 -8.98 -31.41
CA VAL A 165 0.08 -7.73 -31.92
C VAL A 165 1.49 -7.57 -31.35
N THR A 166 2.31 -6.78 -32.07
CA THR A 166 3.62 -6.35 -31.53
C THR A 166 3.56 -4.84 -31.29
N PHE A 167 3.85 -4.42 -30.09
CA PHE A 167 4.05 -3.02 -29.72
C PHE A 167 5.23 -2.90 -28.76
N TRP A 168 5.62 -1.70 -28.38
CA TRP A 168 6.74 -1.50 -27.48
C TRP A 168 6.25 -1.62 -26.02
N PRO A 169 6.70 -2.64 -25.28
CA PRO A 169 6.37 -2.76 -23.87
C PRO A 169 6.78 -1.51 -23.09
N SER A 170 5.84 -0.94 -22.34
CA SER A 170 6.08 0.24 -21.53
C SER A 170 5.51 0.07 -20.12
N VAL A 171 6.30 0.44 -19.10
CA VAL A 171 5.89 0.49 -17.70
C VAL A 171 6.15 1.89 -17.18
N GLN A 172 5.13 2.55 -16.64
CA GLN A 172 5.24 3.85 -16.02
C GLN A 172 5.76 3.73 -14.60
N GLU A 173 5.09 2.89 -13.77
CA GLU A 173 5.45 2.79 -12.37
C GLU A 173 5.29 1.35 -11.85
N VAL A 174 6.19 0.95 -10.97
CA VAL A 174 6.08 -0.26 -10.15
C VAL A 174 6.27 0.13 -8.69
N GLU A 175 5.20 0.04 -7.93
CA GLU A 175 5.22 0.29 -6.49
C GLU A 175 5.22 -1.03 -5.73
N VAL A 176 6.04 -1.11 -4.70
CA VAL A 176 6.18 -2.30 -3.85
C VAL A 176 5.89 -1.91 -2.42
N PHE A 177 4.87 -2.50 -1.80
CA PHE A 177 4.39 -2.07 -0.52
C PHE A 177 4.71 -3.06 0.60
N GLU A 178 5.28 -2.52 1.66
CA GLU A 178 5.47 -3.14 2.95
C GLU A 178 4.50 -2.55 3.98
N GLU A 179 3.92 -3.39 4.82
CA GLU A 179 3.14 -2.93 5.97
C GLU A 179 4.08 -2.52 7.10
N GLN A 180 3.91 -1.31 7.59
CA GLN A 180 4.62 -0.80 8.76
C GLN A 180 3.63 -0.43 9.85
N GLU A 181 3.87 -0.94 11.05
CA GLU A 181 3.13 -0.50 12.23
C GLU A 181 3.58 0.92 12.60
N GLU A 182 2.65 1.86 12.67
CA GLU A 182 2.93 3.12 13.33
C GLU A 182 3.31 2.80 14.78
N LYS A 183 4.54 3.14 15.18
CA LYS A 183 4.90 3.17 16.59
C LYS A 183 4.00 4.22 17.22
N VAL A 184 2.95 3.78 17.88
CA VAL A 184 2.25 4.64 18.83
C VAL A 184 3.31 5.04 19.82
N SER A 185 3.80 6.29 19.71
CA SER A 185 4.70 6.85 20.72
C SER A 185 3.96 6.68 22.04
N ASP A 186 4.58 5.95 22.98
CA ASP A 186 4.05 5.81 24.31
C ASP A 186 3.54 7.19 24.72
N TYR A 187 2.22 7.34 24.83
CA TYR A 187 1.67 8.52 25.46
C TYR A 187 2.30 8.52 26.84
N ASN A 188 3.30 9.38 27.03
CA ASN A 188 3.86 9.59 28.34
C ASN A 188 2.68 9.79 29.25
N ASN A 189 2.46 8.82 30.12
CA ASN A 189 1.38 8.88 31.11
C ASN A 189 1.71 10.06 32.02
N ILE A 190 1.25 11.26 31.61
CA ILE A 190 1.47 12.50 32.37
C ILE A 190 0.91 12.41 33.82
N ALA A 191 0.05 11.43 34.08
CA ALA A 191 -0.39 11.12 35.45
C ALA A 191 0.79 10.76 36.38
N ASN A 192 1.87 10.18 35.85
CA ASN A 192 3.06 9.89 36.65
C ASN A 192 3.91 11.15 36.96
N GLN A 193 3.60 12.29 36.31
CA GLN A 193 4.26 13.57 36.55
C GLN A 193 3.40 14.54 37.38
N ALA A 194 2.14 14.18 37.63
CA ALA A 194 1.24 14.98 38.46
C ALA A 194 1.67 14.88 39.89
N LYS A 195 2.21 15.97 40.43
CA LYS A 195 2.47 16.12 41.88
C LYS A 195 1.12 16.37 42.55
N ILE A 196 0.64 15.39 43.31
CA ILE A 196 -0.54 15.58 44.16
C ILE A 196 -0.10 16.47 45.34
N THR A 197 -0.52 17.73 45.32
CA THR A 197 -0.44 18.58 46.50
C THR A 197 -1.77 18.47 47.23
N THR A 198 -1.78 17.82 48.37
CA THR A 198 -2.89 17.91 49.31
C THR A 198 -2.73 19.20 50.11
N ASP A 199 -3.62 20.15 49.91
CA ASP A 199 -3.75 21.27 50.83
C ASP A 199 -4.30 20.69 52.14
N GLY A 200 -3.38 20.34 53.05
CA GLY A 200 -3.70 19.90 54.37
C GLY A 200 -4.28 21.07 55.15
N ASN A 201 -5.61 21.16 55.24
CA ASN A 201 -6.27 22.01 56.19
C ASN A 201 -6.26 21.27 57.54
N GLU A 202 -5.17 21.41 58.27
CA GLU A 202 -5.12 20.97 59.67
C GLU A 202 -6.01 21.94 60.47
N ASN A 203 -7.27 21.55 60.69
CA ASN A 203 -8.04 22.16 61.73
C ASN A 203 -7.44 21.77 63.07
N GLN A 204 -6.65 22.67 63.62
CA GLN A 204 -6.35 22.66 65.05
C GLN A 204 -7.62 23.00 65.80
N SER A 205 -8.17 22.02 66.50
CA SER A 205 -9.18 22.20 67.57
C SER A 205 -8.42 22.25 68.89
N GLU A 206 -8.50 23.40 69.55
CA GLU A 206 -8.29 23.51 70.98
C GLU A 206 -9.41 22.82 71.76
#